data_9c2090da583632846c3fa5c81a3b120f
#
_entry.id   9c2090da583632846c3fa5c81a3b120f
#
_cell.length_a   1.000
_cell.length_b   1.000
_cell.length_c   1.000
_cell.angle_alpha   90.00
_cell.angle_beta   90.00
_cell.angle_gamma   90.00
#
_symmetry.space_group_name_H-M   'P 1'
#
loop_
_entity.id
_entity.type
_entity.pdbx_description
1 polymer ?
#
loop_
_entity_poly.entity_id
_entity_poly.type
_entity_poly.pdbx_seq_one_letter_code
_entity_poly.pdbx_strand_id
1 'polypeptide(L)'
;MTERWTRERRMEQTRTVLLDAAETIFASRGYAGSLEDIADAAGYTRGALYAQFGGKDALFLAVIERHRQRFLDGFADVMASFDRFADVDVEGFAERWRLLSGADAQRAAALNYEFTLFLLRNPDARDRVAAQRRETVRSLAEYIAKGIARLGGSLKIPAESLARVLLATNDGVTLASHLDGEDLYRTFLQLVLSSVGPPED
;
A
#
# COMPACT_ATOMS: atom_id res chain seq x y z
N MET A 1 15.01 -22.48 -27.93
CA MET A 1 13.71 -22.00 -28.43
C MET A 1 13.51 -20.59 -27.95
N THR A 2 13.61 -19.60 -28.87
CA THR A 2 13.40 -18.17 -28.55
C THR A 2 11.90 -17.93 -28.39
N GLU A 3 11.44 -17.74 -27.16
CA GLU A 3 10.05 -17.46 -26.86
C GLU A 3 9.64 -16.13 -27.55
N ARG A 4 8.74 -16.24 -28.54
CA ARG A 4 8.27 -15.07 -29.30
C ARG A 4 7.41 -14.22 -28.37
N TRP A 5 7.95 -13.07 -27.93
CA TRP A 5 7.23 -12.08 -27.12
C TRP A 5 5.95 -11.65 -27.83
N THR A 6 4.81 -11.93 -27.21
CA THR A 6 3.51 -11.45 -27.72
C THR A 6 3.41 -9.93 -27.54
N ARG A 7 2.53 -9.28 -28.32
CA ARG A 7 2.25 -7.84 -28.20
C ARG A 7 1.82 -7.49 -26.76
N GLU A 8 1.02 -8.35 -26.15
CA GLU A 8 0.51 -8.18 -24.77
C GLU A 8 1.66 -8.19 -23.74
N ARG A 9 2.57 -9.16 -23.80
CA ARG A 9 3.72 -9.21 -22.90
C ARG A 9 4.62 -7.97 -23.02
N ARG A 10 4.80 -7.46 -24.24
CA ARG A 10 5.56 -6.21 -24.45
C ARG A 10 4.85 -5.00 -23.85
N MET A 11 3.53 -4.92 -24.01
CA MET A 11 2.73 -3.84 -23.40
C MET A 11 2.79 -3.88 -21.89
N GLU A 12 2.67 -5.07 -21.28
CA GLU A 12 2.75 -5.24 -19.84
C GLU A 12 4.14 -4.91 -19.29
N GLN A 13 5.20 -5.33 -19.98
CA GLN A 13 6.56 -4.96 -19.60
C GLN A 13 6.77 -3.44 -19.68
N THR A 14 6.33 -2.80 -20.79
CA THR A 14 6.40 -1.34 -20.91
C THR A 14 5.64 -0.66 -19.78
N ARG A 15 4.44 -1.14 -19.48
CA ARG A 15 3.63 -0.62 -18.37
C ARG A 15 4.36 -0.72 -17.02
N THR A 16 4.97 -1.86 -16.74
CA THR A 16 5.72 -2.10 -15.50
C THR A 16 6.90 -1.13 -15.39
N VAL A 17 7.75 -1.01 -16.41
CA VAL A 17 8.90 -0.11 -16.41
C VAL A 17 8.50 1.35 -16.22
N LEU A 18 7.42 1.79 -16.89
CA LEU A 18 6.88 3.14 -16.73
C LEU A 18 6.34 3.39 -15.33
N LEU A 19 5.69 2.40 -14.70
CA LEU A 19 5.22 2.50 -13.32
C LEU A 19 6.37 2.54 -12.32
N ASP A 20 7.46 1.80 -12.53
CA ASP A 20 8.65 1.81 -11.67
C ASP A 20 9.34 3.18 -11.69
N ALA A 21 9.51 3.75 -12.88
CA ALA A 21 10.05 5.09 -13.04
C ALA A 21 9.14 6.15 -12.41
N ALA A 22 7.81 6.04 -12.64
CA ALA A 22 6.84 6.97 -12.06
C ALA A 22 6.82 6.92 -10.54
N GLU A 23 6.85 5.72 -9.95
CA GLU A 23 6.94 5.55 -8.49
C GLU A 23 8.19 6.22 -7.92
N THR A 24 9.33 6.08 -8.61
CA THR A 24 10.58 6.73 -8.21
C THR A 24 10.49 8.25 -8.25
N ILE A 25 9.99 8.80 -9.34
CA ILE A 25 9.89 10.26 -9.52
C ILE A 25 8.83 10.86 -8.59
N PHE A 26 7.65 10.24 -8.46
CA PHE A 26 6.61 10.75 -7.56
C PHE A 26 6.99 10.64 -6.09
N ALA A 27 7.73 9.61 -5.67
CA ALA A 27 8.20 9.50 -4.30
C ALA A 27 9.27 10.54 -3.95
N SER A 28 10.10 10.95 -4.92
CA SER A 28 11.20 11.91 -4.69
C SER A 28 10.81 13.38 -4.94
N ARG A 29 9.90 13.64 -5.88
CA ARG A 29 9.52 14.99 -6.31
C ARG A 29 8.04 15.31 -6.11
N GLY A 30 7.30 14.39 -5.49
CA GLY A 30 5.86 14.50 -5.34
C GLY A 30 5.11 14.49 -6.67
N TYR A 31 3.86 14.91 -6.63
CA TYR A 31 3.06 15.09 -7.84
C TYR A 31 3.63 16.14 -8.81
N ALA A 32 4.59 16.99 -8.40
CA ALA A 32 5.25 17.95 -9.27
C ALA A 32 6.15 17.30 -10.33
N GLY A 33 6.65 16.06 -10.12
CA GLY A 33 7.46 15.30 -11.08
C GLY A 33 6.83 15.28 -12.48
N SER A 34 7.61 15.53 -13.54
CA SER A 34 7.07 15.68 -14.90
C SER A 34 6.93 14.33 -15.62
N LEU A 35 6.02 14.24 -16.60
CA LEU A 35 5.94 13.07 -17.48
C LEU A 35 7.19 12.88 -18.33
N GLU A 36 7.95 13.95 -18.55
CA GLU A 36 9.22 13.94 -19.28
C GLU A 36 10.30 13.25 -18.46
N ASP A 37 10.48 13.67 -17.20
CA ASP A 37 11.40 13.00 -16.28
C ASP A 37 11.10 11.50 -16.13
N ILE A 38 9.81 11.13 -16.08
CA ILE A 38 9.38 9.74 -15.95
C ILE A 38 9.68 8.95 -17.23
N ALA A 39 9.38 9.52 -18.38
CA ALA A 39 9.66 8.87 -19.67
C ALA A 39 11.16 8.66 -19.87
N ASP A 40 11.98 9.68 -19.58
CA ASP A 40 13.43 9.62 -19.68
C ASP A 40 14.02 8.57 -18.71
N ALA A 41 13.57 8.57 -17.45
CA ALA A 41 14.00 7.58 -16.45
C ALA A 41 13.62 6.14 -16.84
N ALA A 42 12.50 5.97 -17.55
CA ALA A 42 12.04 4.67 -18.04
C ALA A 42 12.71 4.23 -19.36
N GLY A 43 13.43 5.13 -20.06
CA GLY A 43 13.97 4.88 -21.40
C GLY A 43 12.86 4.81 -22.47
N TYR A 44 11.75 5.52 -22.28
CA TYR A 44 10.61 5.57 -23.18
C TYR A 44 10.27 6.99 -23.60
N THR A 45 9.38 7.13 -24.58
CA THR A 45 8.89 8.44 -25.01
C THR A 45 7.66 8.87 -24.23
N ARG A 46 7.39 10.19 -24.15
CA ARG A 46 6.11 10.72 -23.61
C ARG A 46 4.89 10.11 -24.32
N GLY A 47 5.01 9.86 -25.65
CA GLY A 47 3.95 9.22 -26.42
C GLY A 47 3.60 7.83 -25.91
N ALA A 48 4.61 7.03 -25.53
CA ALA A 48 4.39 5.71 -24.93
C ALA A 48 3.65 5.82 -23.57
N LEU A 49 3.99 6.83 -22.78
CA LEU A 49 3.32 7.13 -21.49
C LEU A 49 1.83 7.47 -21.71
N TYR A 50 1.55 8.38 -22.64
CA TYR A 50 0.15 8.74 -22.96
C TYR A 50 -0.64 7.56 -23.53
N ALA A 51 -0.02 6.73 -24.35
CA ALA A 51 -0.66 5.54 -24.90
C ALA A 51 -1.00 4.49 -23.83
N GLN A 52 -0.20 4.40 -22.75
CA GLN A 52 -0.41 3.45 -21.65
C GLN A 52 -1.37 3.95 -20.57
N PHE A 53 -1.33 5.23 -20.26
CA PHE A 53 -2.02 5.78 -19.09
C PHE A 53 -2.99 6.92 -19.40
N GLY A 54 -2.91 7.52 -20.58
CA GLY A 54 -3.77 8.65 -20.96
C GLY A 54 -3.37 10.01 -20.37
N GLY A 55 -2.53 10.04 -19.32
CA GLY A 55 -2.06 11.29 -18.71
C GLY A 55 -1.47 11.11 -17.31
N LYS A 56 -1.04 12.24 -16.72
CA LYS A 56 -0.32 12.27 -15.45
C LYS A 56 -1.17 11.80 -14.27
N ASP A 57 -2.42 12.27 -14.20
CA ASP A 57 -3.35 11.87 -13.12
C ASP A 57 -3.58 10.37 -13.13
N ALA A 58 -3.86 9.81 -14.30
CA ALA A 58 -4.11 8.38 -14.44
C ALA A 58 -2.85 7.53 -14.14
N LEU A 59 -1.67 8.02 -14.53
CA LEU A 59 -0.41 7.39 -14.17
C LEU A 59 -0.19 7.42 -12.65
N PHE A 60 -0.42 8.58 -12.01
CA PHE A 60 -0.27 8.72 -10.56
C PHE A 60 -1.22 7.79 -9.80
N LEU A 61 -2.50 7.76 -10.21
CA LEU A 61 -3.48 6.82 -9.65
C LEU A 61 -3.09 5.35 -9.86
N ALA A 62 -2.48 5.01 -11.00
CA ALA A 62 -2.01 3.64 -11.26
C ALA A 62 -0.80 3.26 -10.38
N VAL A 63 0.09 4.19 -10.06
CA VAL A 63 1.18 3.98 -9.09
C VAL A 63 0.61 3.71 -7.70
N ILE A 64 -0.34 4.52 -7.25
CA ILE A 64 -0.99 4.35 -5.95
C ILE A 64 -1.74 3.01 -5.87
N GLU A 65 -2.44 2.63 -6.93
CA GLU A 65 -3.14 1.33 -6.99
C GLU A 65 -2.17 0.16 -6.86
N ARG A 66 -1.04 0.20 -7.57
CA ARG A 66 0.00 -0.82 -7.46
C ARG A 66 0.58 -0.90 -6.04
N HIS A 67 0.83 0.25 -5.42
CA HIS A 67 1.31 0.32 -4.05
C HIS A 67 0.30 -0.27 -3.06
N ARG A 68 -0.98 0.09 -3.21
CA ARG A 68 -2.07 -0.46 -2.42
C ARG A 68 -2.17 -1.99 -2.54
N GLN A 69 -2.06 -2.52 -3.75
CA GLN A 69 -2.14 -3.98 -3.96
C GLN A 69 -0.99 -4.70 -3.27
N ARG A 70 0.24 -4.20 -3.41
CA ARG A 70 1.40 -4.75 -2.69
C ARG A 70 1.22 -4.76 -1.18
N PHE A 71 0.63 -3.68 -0.63
CA PHE A 71 0.33 -3.60 0.79
C PHE A 71 -0.67 -4.69 1.22
N LEU A 72 -1.76 -4.86 0.47
CA LEU A 72 -2.79 -5.88 0.80
C LEU A 72 -2.23 -7.31 0.69
N ASP A 73 -1.45 -7.59 -0.37
CA ASP A 73 -0.84 -8.91 -0.57
C ASP A 73 0.13 -9.23 0.58
N GLY A 74 1.01 -8.30 0.92
CA GLY A 74 1.94 -8.49 2.01
C GLY A 74 1.27 -8.56 3.38
N PHE A 75 0.17 -7.81 3.62
CA PHE A 75 -0.61 -7.96 4.84
C PHE A 75 -1.20 -9.37 4.95
N ALA A 76 -1.73 -9.90 3.85
CA ALA A 76 -2.24 -11.28 3.81
C ALA A 76 -1.14 -12.29 4.13
N ASP A 77 0.07 -12.11 3.60
CA ASP A 77 1.23 -12.97 3.87
C ASP A 77 1.66 -12.90 5.34
N VAL A 78 1.70 -11.70 5.95
CA VAL A 78 1.98 -11.56 7.38
C VAL A 78 0.93 -12.30 8.21
N MET A 79 -0.34 -12.12 7.91
CA MET A 79 -1.42 -12.83 8.63
C MET A 79 -1.33 -14.36 8.44
N ALA A 80 -0.93 -14.83 7.25
CA ALA A 80 -0.77 -16.25 6.96
C ALA A 80 0.42 -16.89 7.68
N SER A 81 1.40 -16.12 8.14
CA SER A 81 2.62 -16.61 8.78
C SER A 81 2.45 -17.05 10.23
N PHE A 82 1.28 -16.87 10.83
CA PHE A 82 0.96 -17.30 12.20
C PHE A 82 -0.03 -18.46 12.17
N ASP A 83 0.17 -19.46 13.04
CA ASP A 83 -0.70 -20.64 13.14
C ASP A 83 -1.78 -20.46 14.22
N ARG A 84 -1.50 -19.74 15.31
CA ARG A 84 -2.41 -19.52 16.43
C ARG A 84 -2.28 -18.11 16.97
N PHE A 85 -3.37 -17.55 17.48
CA PHE A 85 -3.36 -16.22 18.11
C PHE A 85 -2.42 -16.13 19.32
N ALA A 86 -2.32 -17.22 20.09
CA ALA A 86 -1.41 -17.30 21.24
C ALA A 86 0.08 -17.18 20.86
N ASP A 87 0.44 -17.46 19.60
CA ASP A 87 1.81 -17.40 19.09
C ASP A 87 2.14 -16.02 18.47
N VAL A 88 1.13 -15.12 18.39
CA VAL A 88 1.30 -13.76 17.89
C VAL A 88 1.93 -12.90 19.00
N ASP A 89 3.25 -12.83 19.01
CA ASP A 89 3.95 -11.84 19.83
C ASP A 89 4.09 -10.51 19.08
N VAL A 90 4.10 -9.41 19.84
CA VAL A 90 4.17 -8.05 19.27
C VAL A 90 5.46 -7.82 18.50
N GLU A 91 6.58 -8.39 18.98
CA GLU A 91 7.90 -8.19 18.37
C GLU A 91 7.98 -8.89 17.01
N GLY A 92 7.60 -10.17 16.95
CA GLY A 92 7.60 -10.95 15.71
C GLY A 92 6.62 -10.37 14.68
N PHE A 93 5.49 -9.83 15.14
CA PHE A 93 4.55 -9.13 14.25
C PHE A 93 5.13 -7.80 13.74
N ALA A 94 5.73 -7.00 14.61
CA ALA A 94 6.37 -5.73 14.25
C ALA A 94 7.52 -5.94 13.27
N GLU A 95 8.32 -6.98 13.44
CA GLU A 95 9.39 -7.32 12.52
C GLU A 95 8.86 -7.70 11.13
N ARG A 96 7.84 -8.57 11.06
CA ARG A 96 7.20 -8.94 9.80
C ARG A 96 6.53 -7.75 9.12
N TRP A 97 5.90 -6.88 9.92
CA TRP A 97 5.32 -5.63 9.40
C TRP A 97 6.38 -4.69 8.83
N ARG A 98 7.53 -4.56 9.51
CA ARG A 98 8.68 -3.78 8.99
C ARG A 98 9.23 -4.37 7.68
N LEU A 99 9.34 -5.69 7.59
CA LEU A 99 9.75 -6.38 6.37
C LEU A 99 8.75 -6.17 5.23
N LEU A 100 7.44 -6.19 5.55
CA LEU A 100 6.37 -5.90 4.59
C LEU A 100 6.42 -4.46 4.09
N SER A 101 6.63 -3.50 5.00
CA SER A 101 6.80 -2.08 4.65
C SER A 101 8.08 -1.86 3.81
N GLY A 102 9.04 -2.80 3.87
CA GLY A 102 10.25 -2.86 3.05
C GLY A 102 11.30 -1.82 3.42
N ALA A 103 12.45 -1.91 2.75
CA ALA A 103 13.53 -0.91 2.84
C ALA A 103 13.10 0.50 2.39
N ASP A 104 11.94 0.60 1.72
CA ASP A 104 11.36 1.81 1.15
C ASP A 104 10.13 2.33 1.92
N ALA A 105 9.93 1.96 3.21
CA ALA A 105 8.77 2.39 4.00
C ALA A 105 8.58 3.92 4.00
N GLN A 106 9.68 4.66 4.15
CA GLN A 106 9.67 6.12 4.07
C GLN A 106 9.20 6.63 2.71
N ARG A 107 9.66 5.99 1.63
CA ARG A 107 9.28 6.34 0.26
C ARG A 107 7.80 6.04 -0.01
N ALA A 108 7.31 4.92 0.51
CA ALA A 108 5.91 4.54 0.46
C ALA A 108 5.03 5.55 1.21
N ALA A 109 5.42 5.95 2.42
CA ALA A 109 4.72 6.97 3.20
C ALA A 109 4.71 8.32 2.46
N ALA A 110 5.85 8.77 1.92
CA ALA A 110 5.93 10.00 1.14
C ALA A 110 4.95 9.98 -0.05
N LEU A 111 4.88 8.87 -0.79
CA LEU A 111 3.97 8.69 -1.91
C LEU A 111 2.49 8.75 -1.45
N ASN A 112 2.14 8.15 -0.33
CA ASN A 112 0.79 8.17 0.23
C ASN A 112 0.39 9.58 0.73
N TYR A 113 1.33 10.35 1.30
CA TYR A 113 1.08 11.75 1.65
C TYR A 113 0.87 12.62 0.41
N GLU A 114 1.67 12.45 -0.63
CA GLU A 114 1.47 13.13 -1.92
C GLU A 114 0.10 12.78 -2.52
N PHE A 115 -0.31 11.52 -2.45
CA PHE A 115 -1.62 11.09 -2.89
C PHE A 115 -2.75 11.73 -2.07
N THR A 116 -2.60 11.77 -0.75
CA THR A 116 -3.57 12.43 0.13
C THR A 116 -3.71 13.92 -0.22
N LEU A 117 -2.58 14.62 -0.39
CA LEU A 117 -2.58 16.02 -0.81
C LEU A 117 -3.21 16.22 -2.20
N PHE A 118 -2.90 15.31 -3.14
CA PHE A 118 -3.51 15.32 -4.47
C PHE A 118 -5.05 15.21 -4.38
N LEU A 119 -5.57 14.27 -3.59
CA LEU A 119 -7.02 14.08 -3.42
C LEU A 119 -7.69 15.27 -2.70
N LEU A 120 -7.03 15.87 -1.71
CA LEU A 120 -7.54 17.05 -1.01
C LEU A 120 -7.67 18.27 -1.94
N ARG A 121 -6.76 18.39 -2.92
CA ARG A 121 -6.73 19.49 -3.90
C ARG A 121 -7.58 19.23 -5.15
N ASN A 122 -7.97 17.97 -5.39
CA ASN A 122 -8.68 17.55 -6.60
C ASN A 122 -9.95 16.75 -6.25
N PRO A 123 -11.08 17.42 -5.95
CA PRO A 123 -12.33 16.76 -5.58
C PRO A 123 -12.81 15.72 -6.60
N ASP A 124 -12.70 16.02 -7.90
CA ASP A 124 -13.09 15.09 -8.97
C ASP A 124 -12.26 13.80 -8.96
N ALA A 125 -10.96 13.91 -8.67
CA ALA A 125 -10.09 12.73 -8.51
C ALA A 125 -10.49 11.92 -7.28
N ARG A 126 -10.79 12.58 -6.16
CA ARG A 126 -11.27 11.94 -4.95
C ARG A 126 -12.55 11.14 -5.21
N ASP A 127 -13.50 11.70 -5.94
CA ASP A 127 -14.77 11.05 -6.23
C ASP A 127 -14.58 9.82 -7.15
N ARG A 128 -13.67 9.93 -8.13
CA ARG A 128 -13.28 8.79 -8.99
C ARG A 128 -12.69 7.61 -8.21
N VAL A 129 -11.87 7.87 -7.18
CA VAL A 129 -11.23 6.81 -6.39
C VAL A 129 -12.04 6.39 -5.16
N ALA A 130 -13.17 7.03 -4.87
CA ALA A 130 -13.95 6.76 -3.66
C ALA A 130 -14.44 5.30 -3.59
N ALA A 131 -14.86 4.72 -4.71
CA ALA A 131 -15.29 3.32 -4.78
C ALA A 131 -14.12 2.37 -4.49
N GLN A 132 -12.96 2.64 -5.07
CA GLN A 132 -11.74 1.87 -4.88
C GLN A 132 -11.23 1.95 -3.44
N ARG A 133 -11.28 3.12 -2.80
CA ARG A 133 -10.94 3.27 -1.37
C ARG A 133 -11.86 2.44 -0.47
N ARG A 134 -13.18 2.43 -0.76
CA ARG A 134 -14.12 1.56 -0.04
C ARG A 134 -13.78 0.08 -0.22
N GLU A 135 -13.43 -0.32 -1.43
CA GLU A 135 -13.01 -1.69 -1.72
C GLU A 135 -11.73 -2.09 -0.96
N THR A 136 -10.74 -1.19 -0.89
CA THR A 136 -9.53 -1.41 -0.08
C THR A 136 -9.87 -1.68 1.39
N VAL A 137 -10.72 -0.85 1.98
CA VAL A 137 -11.17 -1.04 3.38
C VAL A 137 -11.85 -2.38 3.55
N ARG A 138 -12.74 -2.75 2.62
CA ARG A 138 -13.47 -4.02 2.66
C ARG A 138 -12.51 -5.22 2.56
N SER A 139 -11.61 -5.22 1.60
CA SER A 139 -10.62 -6.28 1.43
C SER A 139 -9.74 -6.44 2.66
N LEU A 140 -9.22 -5.33 3.21
CA LEU A 140 -8.42 -5.38 4.43
C LEU A 140 -9.24 -5.89 5.62
N ALA A 141 -10.48 -5.44 5.77
CA ALA A 141 -11.39 -5.91 6.83
C ALA A 141 -11.64 -7.43 6.74
N GLU A 142 -11.83 -7.94 5.52
CA GLU A 142 -11.98 -9.38 5.29
C GLU A 142 -10.71 -10.16 5.65
N TYR A 143 -9.53 -9.68 5.25
CA TYR A 143 -8.25 -10.31 5.63
C TYR A 143 -8.06 -10.34 7.15
N ILE A 144 -8.36 -9.22 7.83
CA ILE A 144 -8.31 -9.12 9.29
C ILE A 144 -9.26 -10.13 9.92
N ALA A 145 -10.54 -10.10 9.55
CA ALA A 145 -11.57 -10.95 10.14
C ALA A 145 -11.26 -12.44 9.93
N LYS A 146 -10.93 -12.84 8.69
CA LYS A 146 -10.57 -14.22 8.35
C LYS A 146 -9.28 -14.67 9.06
N GLY A 147 -8.27 -13.79 9.11
CA GLY A 147 -7.00 -14.06 9.77
C GLY A 147 -7.18 -14.28 11.27
N ILE A 148 -7.87 -13.38 11.96
CA ILE A 148 -8.12 -13.48 13.41
C ILE A 148 -8.96 -14.71 13.74
N ALA A 149 -10.04 -14.99 12.99
CA ALA A 149 -10.87 -16.19 13.18
C ALA A 149 -10.05 -17.46 12.96
N ARG A 150 -9.20 -17.54 11.93
CA ARG A 150 -8.30 -18.66 11.68
C ARG A 150 -7.34 -18.92 12.83
N LEU A 151 -6.85 -17.85 13.45
CA LEU A 151 -5.94 -17.93 14.62
C LEU A 151 -6.67 -18.24 15.93
N GLY A 152 -8.01 -18.38 15.91
CA GLY A 152 -8.83 -18.66 17.10
C GLY A 152 -9.04 -17.43 17.99
N GLY A 153 -8.97 -16.22 17.43
CA GLY A 153 -9.26 -14.97 18.12
C GLY A 153 -10.61 -14.38 17.73
N SER A 154 -11.02 -13.33 18.44
CA SER A 154 -12.20 -12.52 18.14
C SER A 154 -11.85 -11.03 18.09
N LEU A 155 -12.61 -10.25 17.30
CA LEU A 155 -12.45 -8.80 17.21
C LEU A 155 -13.39 -8.11 18.19
N LYS A 156 -12.86 -7.23 19.05
CA LYS A 156 -13.65 -6.39 19.99
C LYS A 156 -14.32 -5.19 19.31
N ILE A 157 -13.92 -4.89 18.07
CA ILE A 157 -14.47 -3.80 17.26
C ILE A 157 -14.75 -4.31 15.85
N PRO A 158 -15.66 -3.68 15.09
CA PRO A 158 -15.94 -4.09 13.71
C PRO A 158 -14.67 -4.09 12.85
N ALA A 159 -14.47 -5.14 12.05
CA ALA A 159 -13.29 -5.30 11.20
C ALA A 159 -13.08 -4.11 10.24
N GLU A 160 -14.17 -3.54 9.69
CA GLU A 160 -14.08 -2.34 8.86
C GLU A 160 -13.55 -1.11 9.62
N SER A 161 -13.95 -0.95 10.89
CA SER A 161 -13.46 0.14 11.73
C SER A 161 -11.97 -0.01 11.98
N LEU A 162 -11.51 -1.22 12.30
CA LEU A 162 -10.10 -1.53 12.49
C LEU A 162 -9.32 -1.30 11.19
N ALA A 163 -9.81 -1.77 10.05
CA ALA A 163 -9.18 -1.57 8.75
C ALA A 163 -9.03 -0.08 8.40
N ARG A 164 -10.06 0.75 8.68
CA ARG A 164 -9.99 2.20 8.46
C ARG A 164 -8.93 2.87 9.32
N VAL A 165 -8.86 2.50 10.60
CA VAL A 165 -7.85 3.04 11.53
C VAL A 165 -6.45 2.61 11.09
N LEU A 166 -6.24 1.34 10.76
CA LEU A 166 -4.95 0.84 10.27
C LEU A 166 -4.47 1.62 9.04
N LEU A 167 -5.33 1.78 8.02
CA LEU A 167 -4.99 2.54 6.81
C LEU A 167 -4.73 4.03 7.09
N ALA A 168 -5.44 4.62 8.05
CA ALA A 168 -5.28 6.03 8.38
C ALA A 168 -4.03 6.32 9.23
N THR A 169 -3.57 5.35 10.02
CA THR A 169 -2.48 5.55 10.99
C THR A 169 -1.13 5.01 10.53
N ASN A 170 -1.12 4.03 9.62
CA ASN A 170 0.12 3.39 9.15
C ASN A 170 1.16 4.40 8.64
N ASP A 171 0.75 5.31 7.76
CA ASP A 171 1.67 6.31 7.19
C ASP A 171 2.14 7.30 8.26
N GLY A 172 1.26 7.65 9.21
CA GLY A 172 1.59 8.50 10.35
C GLY A 172 2.62 7.86 11.27
N VAL A 173 2.46 6.57 11.59
CA VAL A 173 3.42 5.80 12.39
C VAL A 173 4.77 5.72 11.68
N THR A 174 4.79 5.43 10.38
CA THR A 174 6.03 5.38 9.58
C THR A 174 6.75 6.73 9.60
N LEU A 175 6.03 7.82 9.33
CA LEU A 175 6.62 9.15 9.31
C LEU A 175 7.14 9.57 10.68
N ALA A 176 6.35 9.40 11.74
CA ALA A 176 6.72 9.76 13.10
C ALA A 176 7.94 8.96 13.57
N SER A 177 7.98 7.64 13.32
CA SER A 177 9.15 6.82 13.63
C SER A 177 10.42 7.33 12.94
N HIS A 178 10.28 7.82 11.70
CA HIS A 178 11.42 8.37 10.97
C HIS A 178 11.88 9.74 11.51
N LEU A 179 10.92 10.62 11.85
CA LEU A 179 11.22 11.98 12.34
C LEU A 179 11.77 11.97 13.77
N ASP A 180 11.22 11.13 14.62
CA ASP A 180 11.56 11.07 16.04
C ASP A 180 12.79 10.16 16.31
N GLY A 181 13.16 9.31 15.33
CA GLY A 181 14.22 8.31 15.49
C GLY A 181 13.83 7.16 16.43
N GLU A 182 12.54 7.02 16.75
CA GLU A 182 11.99 5.98 17.62
C GLU A 182 11.11 5.02 16.83
N ASP A 183 11.18 3.72 17.13
CA ASP A 183 10.30 2.71 16.52
C ASP A 183 8.92 2.72 17.20
N LEU A 184 7.97 3.44 16.59
CA LEU A 184 6.60 3.51 17.06
C LEU A 184 5.74 2.32 16.62
N TYR A 185 6.24 1.44 15.73
CA TYR A 185 5.47 0.29 15.23
C TYR A 185 5.09 -0.67 16.35
N ARG A 186 6.00 -0.92 17.30
CA ARG A 186 5.72 -1.76 18.46
C ARG A 186 4.50 -1.24 19.24
N THR A 187 4.52 0.02 19.62
CA THR A 187 3.42 0.66 20.38
C THR A 187 2.13 0.66 19.57
N PHE A 188 2.20 0.97 18.28
CA PHE A 188 1.06 0.93 17.38
C PHE A 188 0.44 -0.48 17.31
N LEU A 189 1.24 -1.51 17.15
CA LEU A 189 0.76 -2.89 17.08
C LEU A 189 0.21 -3.39 18.43
N GLN A 190 0.77 -2.97 19.55
CA GLN A 190 0.19 -3.24 20.87
C GLN A 190 -1.23 -2.68 20.98
N LEU A 191 -1.45 -1.44 20.50
CA LEU A 191 -2.78 -0.84 20.47
C LEU A 191 -3.72 -1.60 19.55
N VAL A 192 -3.26 -2.02 18.37
CA VAL A 192 -4.03 -2.82 17.42
C VAL A 192 -4.40 -4.18 18.02
N LEU A 193 -3.44 -4.89 18.58
CA LEU A 193 -3.67 -6.20 19.20
C LEU A 193 -4.56 -6.13 20.43
N SER A 194 -4.61 -4.98 21.13
CA SER A 194 -5.56 -4.78 22.23
C SER A 194 -7.04 -4.81 21.79
N SER A 195 -7.31 -4.60 20.50
CA SER A 195 -8.64 -4.71 19.89
C SER A 195 -9.02 -6.15 19.52
N VAL A 196 -8.13 -7.12 19.73
CA VAL A 196 -8.36 -8.56 19.53
C VAL A 196 -8.46 -9.23 20.91
N GLY A 197 -9.29 -10.26 21.01
CA GLY A 197 -9.49 -11.03 22.22
C GLY A 197 -9.44 -12.54 21.94
N PRO A 198 -9.50 -13.37 23.01
CA PRO A 198 -9.73 -14.79 22.84
C PRO A 198 -11.07 -15.02 22.12
N PRO A 199 -11.35 -16.26 21.65
CA PRO A 199 -12.65 -16.58 21.05
C PRO A 199 -13.78 -16.24 22.05
N GLU A 200 -14.89 -15.76 21.52
CA GLU A 200 -16.13 -15.63 22.30
C GLU A 200 -16.69 -17.04 22.53
N ASP A 201 -16.98 -17.39 23.80
CA ASP A 201 -17.57 -18.67 24.19
C ASP A 201 -19.00 -18.85 23.63
#